data_c811e22245fc0575d9dcf2c3bdf94ad0
#
_entry.id   c811e22245fc0575d9dcf2c3bdf94ad0
#
_cell.length_a   1.000
_cell.length_b   1.000
_cell.length_c   1.000
_cell.angle_alpha   90.00
_cell.angle_beta   90.00
_cell.angle_gamma   90.00
#
_symmetry.space_group_name_H-M   'P 1'
#
loop_
_entity.id
_entity.type
_entity.pdbx_description
1 polymer ?
#
loop_
_entity_poly.entity_id
_entity_poly.type
_entity_poly.pdbx_seq_one_letter_code
_entity_poly.pdbx_strand_id
1 'polypeptide(L)'
;MRSFPRNVLTTWQVRFISNACCRVIHGMPITIRRDVRFDYLYVDDLAAIVKWFIEHPASHRAYNVCTGTPVQLSDLAKIVADVSKRNPEIAIREPGLGTEYSGDNTRMLAEMGSFRFTGFTESIGELYRWYDAHQAEIDPALLRFDG
;
A
#
# COMPACT_ATOMS: atom_id res chain seq x y z
N MET A 1 -15.46 -22.63 -7.72
CA MET A 1 -15.11 -21.21 -7.79
C MET A 1 -15.89 -20.48 -6.70
N ARG A 2 -15.24 -20.15 -5.58
CA ARG A 2 -15.93 -19.45 -4.47
C ARG A 2 -15.94 -17.96 -4.81
N SER A 3 -17.14 -17.41 -5.03
CA SER A 3 -17.32 -15.97 -5.16
C SER A 3 -16.94 -15.32 -3.83
N PHE A 4 -15.93 -14.48 -3.82
CA PHE A 4 -15.66 -13.63 -2.66
C PHE A 4 -16.87 -12.70 -2.45
N PRO A 5 -17.32 -12.48 -1.20
CA PRO A 5 -18.45 -11.61 -0.94
C PRO A 5 -18.12 -10.18 -1.42
N ARG A 6 -19.06 -9.56 -2.12
CA ARG A 6 -18.94 -8.19 -2.70
C ARG A 6 -18.51 -7.12 -1.68
N ASN A 7 -18.65 -7.38 -0.39
CA ASN A 7 -18.27 -6.46 0.68
C ASN A 7 -16.76 -6.40 0.99
N VAL A 8 -15.95 -7.32 0.44
CA VAL A 8 -14.49 -7.29 0.65
C VAL A 8 -13.84 -6.19 -0.20
N LEU A 9 -14.42 -5.86 -1.36
CA LEU A 9 -13.91 -4.80 -2.24
C LEU A 9 -14.03 -3.40 -1.61
N THR A 10 -15.06 -3.14 -0.81
CA THR A 10 -15.30 -1.83 -0.18
C THR A 10 -14.21 -1.43 0.84
N THR A 11 -13.57 -2.39 1.49
CA THR A 11 -12.53 -2.10 2.48
C THR A 11 -11.18 -1.74 1.82
N TRP A 12 -10.92 -2.22 0.61
CA TRP A 12 -9.67 -2.01 -0.12
C TRP A 12 -9.62 -0.63 -0.79
N GLN A 13 -10.77 -0.10 -1.17
CA GLN A 13 -10.90 1.22 -1.79
C GLN A 13 -10.63 2.38 -0.81
N VAL A 14 -10.65 2.13 0.49
CA VAL A 14 -10.40 3.11 1.54
C VAL A 14 -8.91 3.29 1.86
N ARG A 15 -8.05 2.33 1.47
CA ARG A 15 -6.61 2.42 1.71
C ARG A 15 -5.95 3.27 0.63
N PHE A 16 -5.05 4.18 1.03
CA PHE A 16 -4.50 5.22 0.15
C PHE A 16 -3.98 4.68 -1.20
N ILE A 17 -3.06 3.71 -1.21
CA ILE A 17 -2.44 3.22 -2.46
C ILE A 17 -3.49 2.58 -3.37
N SER A 18 -4.36 1.73 -2.82
CA SER A 18 -5.45 1.09 -3.57
C SER A 18 -6.43 2.12 -4.12
N ASN A 19 -6.84 3.09 -3.31
CA ASN A 19 -7.71 4.17 -3.72
C ASN A 19 -7.08 5.01 -4.84
N ALA A 20 -5.81 5.38 -4.70
CA ALA A 20 -5.08 6.14 -5.72
C ALA A 20 -5.01 5.40 -7.05
N CYS A 21 -4.69 4.10 -7.06
CA CYS A 21 -4.70 3.27 -8.26
C CYS A 21 -6.08 3.26 -8.93
N CYS A 22 -7.14 2.97 -8.15
CA CYS A 22 -8.51 2.93 -8.67
C CYS A 22 -8.97 4.29 -9.21
N ARG A 23 -8.66 5.39 -8.52
CA ARG A 23 -8.97 6.75 -8.99
C ARG A 23 -8.34 7.04 -10.34
N VAL A 24 -7.06 6.75 -10.49
CA VAL A 24 -6.36 6.97 -11.76
C VAL A 24 -6.94 6.14 -12.89
N ILE A 25 -7.31 4.89 -12.64
CA ILE A 25 -7.98 4.03 -13.62
C ILE A 25 -9.28 4.67 -14.12
N HIS A 26 -10.03 5.29 -13.22
CA HIS A 26 -11.31 5.97 -13.55
C HIS A 26 -11.14 7.45 -13.94
N GLY A 27 -9.92 7.92 -14.22
CA GLY A 27 -9.67 9.29 -14.66
C GLY A 27 -9.89 10.37 -13.59
N MET A 28 -9.83 9.98 -12.32
CA MET A 28 -9.99 10.89 -11.18
C MET A 28 -8.63 11.36 -10.66
N PRO A 29 -8.53 12.56 -10.04
CA PRO A 29 -7.31 13.01 -9.38
C PRO A 29 -6.99 12.15 -8.15
N ILE A 30 -5.70 12.06 -7.81
CA ILE A 30 -5.27 11.51 -6.52
C ILE A 30 -5.39 12.63 -5.49
N THR A 31 -6.20 12.43 -4.45
CA THR A 31 -6.36 13.42 -3.39
C THR A 31 -5.74 12.92 -2.09
N ILE A 32 -5.03 13.82 -1.41
CA ILE A 32 -4.40 13.59 -0.11
C ILE A 32 -4.93 14.68 0.81
N ARG A 33 -5.57 14.30 1.91
CA ARG A 33 -6.05 15.27 2.87
C ARG A 33 -4.89 16.06 3.47
N ARG A 34 -3.95 15.36 4.08
CA ARG A 34 -2.69 15.90 4.59
C ARG A 34 -1.59 14.90 4.29
N ASP A 35 -0.44 15.38 3.87
CA ASP A 35 0.69 14.50 3.62
C ASP A 35 1.24 13.95 4.94
N VAL A 36 1.47 12.65 4.99
CA VAL A 36 1.99 11.95 6.17
C VAL A 36 2.98 10.88 5.72
N ARG A 37 3.85 10.45 6.63
CA ARG A 37 4.78 9.34 6.41
C ARG A 37 4.24 8.08 7.05
N PHE A 38 4.06 7.03 6.24
CA PHE A 38 3.67 5.70 6.69
C PHE A 38 4.69 4.65 6.27
N ASP A 39 4.85 3.64 7.10
CA ASP A 39 5.56 2.41 6.75
C ASP A 39 4.59 1.43 6.09
N TYR A 40 4.64 1.35 4.77
CA TYR A 40 3.84 0.43 3.97
C TYR A 40 4.59 -0.86 3.70
N LEU A 41 3.96 -1.98 4.00
CA LEU A 41 4.49 -3.31 3.74
C LEU A 41 3.69 -3.97 2.60
N TYR A 42 4.41 -4.52 1.62
CA TYR A 42 3.79 -5.29 0.55
C TYR A 42 3.31 -6.65 1.07
N VAL A 43 2.14 -7.09 0.59
CA VAL A 43 1.50 -8.29 1.13
C VAL A 43 2.29 -9.57 0.89
N ASP A 44 3.00 -9.68 -0.24
CA ASP A 44 3.82 -10.85 -0.54
C ASP A 44 5.09 -10.87 0.32
N ASP A 45 5.66 -9.70 0.66
CA ASP A 45 6.74 -9.61 1.65
C ASP A 45 6.26 -10.08 3.02
N LEU A 46 5.05 -9.68 3.43
CA LEU A 46 4.45 -10.18 4.66
C LEU A 46 4.29 -11.70 4.63
N ALA A 47 3.77 -12.26 3.51
CA ALA A 47 3.59 -13.70 3.35
C ALA A 47 4.94 -14.44 3.41
N ALA A 48 5.98 -13.89 2.78
CA ALA A 48 7.33 -14.46 2.83
C ALA A 48 7.92 -14.45 4.25
N ILE A 49 7.73 -13.35 4.99
CA ILE A 49 8.17 -13.22 6.39
C ILE A 49 7.44 -14.24 7.28
N VAL A 50 6.11 -14.33 7.14
CA VAL A 50 5.31 -15.30 7.91
C VAL A 50 5.73 -16.73 7.59
N LYS A 51 5.95 -17.05 6.33
CA LYS A 51 6.46 -18.38 5.90
C LYS A 51 7.79 -18.69 6.58
N TRP A 52 8.72 -17.73 6.59
CA TRP A 52 10.01 -17.91 7.24
C TRP A 52 9.85 -18.26 8.74
N PHE A 53 8.99 -17.55 9.47
CA PHE A 53 8.73 -17.83 10.89
C PHE A 53 7.99 -19.15 11.14
N ILE A 54 7.27 -19.69 10.17
CA ILE A 54 6.68 -21.04 10.25
C ILE A 54 7.77 -22.12 10.12
N GLU A 55 8.78 -21.86 9.28
CA GLU A 55 9.84 -22.82 8.96
C GLU A 55 11.03 -22.75 9.93
N HIS A 56 11.14 -21.70 10.74
CA HIS A 56 12.27 -21.47 11.65
C HIS A 56 11.79 -21.20 13.07
N PRO A 57 12.52 -21.70 14.09
CA PRO A 57 12.19 -21.40 15.48
C PRO A 57 12.40 -19.91 15.77
N ALA A 58 11.43 -19.29 16.44
CA ALA A 58 11.48 -17.90 16.82
C ALA A 58 12.01 -17.75 18.25
N SER A 59 12.97 -16.84 18.47
CA SER A 59 13.55 -16.56 19.80
C SER A 59 12.63 -15.70 20.67
N HIS A 60 11.69 -14.97 20.06
CA HIS A 60 10.77 -14.06 20.75
C HIS A 60 9.30 -14.39 20.45
N ARG A 61 8.41 -13.94 21.36
CA ARG A 61 6.96 -14.17 21.23
C ARG A 61 6.27 -13.20 20.24
N ALA A 62 6.90 -12.08 19.93
CA ALA A 62 6.33 -11.04 19.09
C ALA A 62 7.42 -10.28 18.32
N TYR A 63 7.08 -9.92 17.07
CA TYR A 63 7.91 -9.14 16.17
C TYR A 63 7.08 -8.05 15.52
N ASN A 64 7.66 -6.86 15.37
CA ASN A 64 7.10 -5.86 14.48
C ASN A 64 7.46 -6.25 13.05
N VAL A 65 6.45 -6.38 12.20
CA VAL A 65 6.62 -6.67 10.77
C VAL A 65 6.32 -5.39 9.99
N CYS A 66 7.37 -4.70 9.61
CA CYS A 66 7.34 -3.44 8.87
C CYS A 66 8.63 -3.30 8.07
N THR A 67 8.68 -2.34 7.15
CA THR A 67 9.88 -2.11 6.34
C THR A 67 10.97 -1.37 7.10
N GLY A 68 10.61 -0.59 8.12
CA GLY A 68 11.49 0.32 8.83
C GLY A 68 11.83 1.60 8.03
N THR A 69 11.18 1.80 6.87
CA THR A 69 11.43 2.94 5.98
C THR A 69 10.11 3.61 5.62
N PRO A 70 9.66 4.59 6.43
CA PRO A 70 8.41 5.30 6.15
C PRO A 70 8.55 6.18 4.91
N VAL A 71 7.46 6.26 4.12
CA VAL A 71 7.38 7.02 2.88
C VAL A 71 6.20 7.98 2.92
N GLN A 72 6.32 9.14 2.27
CA GLN A 72 5.25 10.14 2.18
C GLN A 72 4.15 9.68 1.20
N LEU A 73 2.91 10.04 1.50
CA LEU A 73 1.79 9.75 0.60
C LEU A 73 1.96 10.44 -0.76
N SER A 74 2.52 11.65 -0.77
CA SER A 74 2.82 12.39 -2.00
C SER A 74 3.83 11.67 -2.89
N ASP A 75 4.83 10.99 -2.31
CA ASP A 75 5.79 10.22 -3.08
C ASP A 75 5.17 8.93 -3.64
N LEU A 76 4.32 8.27 -2.86
CA LEU A 76 3.54 7.11 -3.35
C LEU A 76 2.58 7.52 -4.47
N ALA A 77 1.93 8.70 -4.37
CA ALA A 77 1.08 9.23 -5.43
C ALA A 77 1.85 9.45 -6.74
N LYS A 78 3.08 9.97 -6.68
CA LYS A 78 3.96 10.09 -7.85
C LYS A 78 4.28 8.74 -8.48
N ILE A 79 4.56 7.72 -7.65
CA ILE A 79 4.82 6.35 -8.14
C ILE A 79 3.57 5.81 -8.86
N VAL A 80 2.37 6.02 -8.31
CA VAL A 80 1.11 5.62 -8.99
C VAL A 80 0.96 6.35 -10.32
N ALA A 81 1.26 7.66 -10.38
CA ALA A 81 1.23 8.43 -11.60
C ALA A 81 2.19 7.87 -12.66
N ASP A 82 3.44 7.59 -12.26
CA ASP A 82 4.47 7.05 -13.15
C ASP A 82 4.11 5.66 -13.68
N VAL A 83 3.63 4.78 -12.80
CA VAL A 83 3.22 3.41 -13.15
C VAL A 83 2.02 3.42 -14.10
N SER A 84 1.05 4.30 -13.85
CA SER A 84 -0.17 4.41 -14.66
C SER A 84 0.08 5.00 -16.06
N LYS A 85 1.12 5.81 -16.21
CA LYS A 85 1.41 6.61 -17.41
C LYS A 85 0.27 7.55 -17.81
N ARG A 86 -0.62 7.91 -16.87
CA ARG A 86 -1.83 8.71 -17.12
C ARG A 86 -1.71 10.15 -16.64
N ASN A 87 -0.61 10.52 -15.97
CA ASN A 87 -0.35 11.86 -15.46
C ASN A 87 -1.54 12.49 -14.68
N PRO A 88 -2.06 11.82 -13.63
CA PRO A 88 -3.17 12.34 -12.84
C PRO A 88 -2.77 13.60 -12.08
N GLU A 89 -3.75 14.47 -11.82
CA GLU A 89 -3.56 15.55 -10.85
C GLU A 89 -3.35 14.95 -9.44
N ILE A 90 -2.39 15.49 -8.69
CA ILE A 90 -2.15 15.15 -7.28
C ILE A 90 -2.46 16.38 -6.44
N ALA A 91 -3.53 16.32 -5.64
CA ALA A 91 -4.02 17.44 -4.84
C ALA A 91 -3.83 17.15 -3.33
N ILE A 92 -3.07 17.99 -2.64
CA ILE A 92 -2.92 17.97 -1.18
C ILE A 92 -3.75 19.11 -0.60
N ARG A 93 -4.71 18.80 0.27
CA ARG A 93 -5.69 19.78 0.77
C ARG A 93 -5.19 20.62 1.95
N GLU A 94 -4.46 20.00 2.88
CA GLU A 94 -3.95 20.65 4.08
C GLU A 94 -2.44 20.76 4.01
N PRO A 95 -1.84 21.92 4.32
CA PRO A 95 -0.40 22.10 4.30
C PRO A 95 0.29 21.37 5.46
N GLY A 96 1.59 21.12 5.30
CA GLY A 96 2.45 20.52 6.30
C GLY A 96 2.32 18.99 6.38
N LEU A 97 3.17 18.38 7.20
CA LEU A 97 3.17 16.95 7.45
C LEU A 97 2.31 16.62 8.67
N GLY A 98 1.53 15.54 8.56
CA GLY A 98 0.85 14.92 9.69
C GLY A 98 1.78 14.07 10.54
N THR A 99 1.22 13.42 11.55
CA THR A 99 1.97 12.52 12.45
C THR A 99 2.46 11.29 11.68
N GLU A 100 3.75 11.02 11.76
CA GLU A 100 4.35 9.82 11.16
C GLU A 100 3.86 8.56 11.89
N TYR A 101 3.59 7.51 11.12
CA TYR A 101 3.32 6.19 11.62
C TYR A 101 4.32 5.21 11.00
N SER A 102 5.30 4.79 11.82
CA SER A 102 6.37 3.89 11.42
C SER A 102 6.66 2.87 12.52
N GLY A 103 7.35 1.80 12.16
CA GLY A 103 7.72 0.72 13.08
C GLY A 103 9.22 0.46 13.08
N ASP A 104 9.68 -0.19 14.16
CA ASP A 104 11.04 -0.70 14.27
C ASP A 104 11.05 -2.21 14.02
N ASN A 105 11.70 -2.63 12.95
CA ASN A 105 11.85 -4.02 12.51
C ASN A 105 13.18 -4.66 12.91
N THR A 106 14.00 -3.99 13.72
CA THR A 106 15.36 -4.44 14.09
C THR A 106 15.35 -5.84 14.65
N ARG A 107 14.40 -6.18 15.53
CA ARG A 107 14.29 -7.51 16.12
C ARG A 107 13.99 -8.58 15.08
N MET A 108 13.09 -8.29 14.14
CA MET A 108 12.75 -9.21 13.06
C MET A 108 13.95 -9.46 12.14
N LEU A 109 14.64 -8.41 11.72
CA LEU A 109 15.81 -8.53 10.86
C LEU A 109 16.99 -9.24 11.55
N ALA A 110 17.19 -9.02 12.86
CA ALA A 110 18.19 -9.73 13.64
C ALA A 110 17.90 -11.24 13.68
N GLU A 111 16.62 -11.63 13.77
CA GLU A 111 16.20 -13.03 13.78
C GLU A 111 16.38 -13.69 12.42
N MET A 112 15.97 -13.01 11.34
CA MET A 112 16.02 -13.54 9.98
C MET A 112 17.41 -13.44 9.34
N GLY A 113 18.31 -12.64 9.89
CA GLY A 113 19.62 -12.30 9.33
C GLY A 113 19.56 -11.16 8.32
N SER A 114 18.66 -11.20 7.35
CA SER A 114 18.38 -10.11 6.40
C SER A 114 17.08 -10.40 5.66
N PHE A 115 16.40 -9.34 5.22
CA PHE A 115 15.24 -9.45 4.35
C PHE A 115 15.24 -8.30 3.34
N ARG A 116 15.07 -8.62 2.05
CA ARG A 116 14.97 -7.63 1.00
C ARG A 116 13.50 -7.35 0.70
N PHE A 117 13.04 -6.17 1.07
CA PHE A 117 11.68 -5.73 0.76
C PHE A 117 11.52 -5.38 -0.72
N THR A 118 10.34 -5.70 -1.25
CA THR A 118 9.94 -5.34 -2.61
C THR A 118 9.82 -3.81 -2.75
N GLY A 119 10.39 -3.25 -3.81
CA GLY A 119 10.33 -1.81 -4.05
C GLY A 119 8.91 -1.32 -4.38
N PHE A 120 8.59 -0.07 -4.01
CA PHE A 120 7.26 0.50 -4.24
C PHE A 120 6.86 0.55 -5.72
N THR A 121 7.78 0.83 -6.63
CA THR A 121 7.49 0.84 -8.07
C THR A 121 7.03 -0.53 -8.58
N GLU A 122 7.65 -1.59 -8.10
CA GLU A 122 7.30 -2.98 -8.43
C GLU A 122 5.94 -3.36 -7.83
N SER A 123 5.79 -3.24 -6.50
CA SER A 123 4.57 -3.62 -5.79
C SER A 123 3.34 -2.81 -6.20
N ILE A 124 3.49 -1.49 -6.37
CA ILE A 124 2.41 -0.62 -6.88
C ILE A 124 2.10 -0.95 -8.34
N GLY A 125 3.12 -1.28 -9.14
CA GLY A 125 2.93 -1.71 -10.53
C GLY A 125 2.09 -2.98 -10.64
N GLU A 126 2.32 -3.96 -9.79
CA GLU A 126 1.52 -5.19 -9.74
C GLU A 126 0.09 -4.91 -9.28
N LEU A 127 -0.08 -4.13 -8.23
CA LEU A 127 -1.38 -3.72 -7.71
C LEU A 127 -2.19 -2.94 -8.76
N TYR A 128 -1.55 -2.00 -9.45
CA TYR A 128 -2.20 -1.20 -10.50
C TYR A 128 -2.68 -2.08 -11.65
N ARG A 129 -1.84 -2.99 -12.16
CA ARG A 129 -2.22 -3.93 -13.22
C ARG A 129 -3.39 -4.82 -12.81
N TRP A 130 -3.41 -5.26 -11.56
CA TRP A 130 -4.52 -6.05 -11.05
C TRP A 130 -5.84 -5.26 -11.07
N TYR A 131 -5.85 -4.02 -10.54
CA TYR A 131 -7.04 -3.17 -10.56
C TYR A 131 -7.46 -2.79 -11.98
N ASP A 132 -6.53 -2.51 -12.87
CA ASP A 132 -6.83 -2.17 -14.28
C ASP A 132 -7.52 -3.34 -14.99
N ALA A 133 -7.09 -4.58 -14.73
CA ALA A 133 -7.74 -5.79 -15.25
C ALA A 133 -9.14 -6.04 -14.66
N HIS A 134 -9.42 -5.52 -13.45
CA HIS A 134 -10.68 -5.71 -12.74
C HIS A 134 -11.50 -4.41 -12.61
N GLN A 135 -11.24 -3.42 -13.45
CA GLN A 135 -11.84 -2.09 -13.35
C GLN A 135 -13.39 -2.10 -13.40
N ALA A 136 -13.99 -3.09 -14.08
CA ALA A 136 -15.44 -3.24 -14.14
C ALA A 136 -16.09 -3.62 -12.79
N GLU A 137 -15.30 -4.11 -11.83
CA GLU A 137 -15.76 -4.48 -10.49
C GLU A 137 -15.63 -3.32 -9.49
N ILE A 138 -14.98 -2.22 -9.90
CA ILE A 138 -14.73 -1.05 -9.05
C ILE A 138 -15.89 -0.08 -9.21
N ASP A 139 -16.56 0.26 -8.09
CA ASP A 139 -17.57 1.31 -8.07
C ASP A 139 -16.90 2.68 -7.88
N PRO A 140 -16.91 3.56 -8.91
CA PRO A 140 -16.29 4.88 -8.81
C PRO A 140 -16.92 5.78 -7.73
N ALA A 141 -18.18 5.55 -7.36
CA ALA A 141 -18.86 6.33 -6.33
C ALA A 141 -18.22 6.14 -4.95
N LEU A 142 -17.63 4.96 -4.69
CA LEU A 142 -16.95 4.64 -3.43
C LEU A 142 -15.54 5.23 -3.35
N LEU A 143 -14.98 5.72 -4.46
CA LEU A 143 -13.62 6.31 -4.51
C LEU A 143 -13.57 7.77 -4.02
N ARG A 144 -14.71 8.37 -3.72
CA ARG A 144 -14.81 9.79 -3.33
C ARG A 144 -14.43 10.06 -1.87
N PHE A 145 -14.30 9.01 -1.06
CA PHE A 145 -13.89 9.15 0.33
C PHE A 145 -12.37 9.31 0.39
N ASP A 146 -11.94 10.50 0.79
CA ASP A 146 -10.55 10.77 1.15
C ASP A 146 -10.33 10.20 2.55
N GLY A 147 -9.43 9.24 2.67
CA GLY A 147 -9.03 8.66 3.95
C GLY A 147 -8.29 9.66 4.84
#